data_f2b2840770d102532b9220407fca94ba
#
_entry.id   f2b2840770d102532b9220407fca94ba
#
_cell.length_a   1.000
_cell.length_b   1.000
_cell.length_c   1.000
_cell.angle_alpha   90.00
_cell.angle_beta   90.00
_cell.angle_gamma   90.00
#
_symmetry.space_group_name_H-M   'P 1'
#
loop_
_entity.id
_entity.type
_entity.pdbx_description
1 polymer ?
#
loop_
_entity_poly.entity_id
_entity_poly.type
_entity_poly.pdbx_seq_one_letter_code
_entity_poly.pdbx_strand_id
1 'polypeptide(L)'
;QINATGYGLTQGVHTRIDETIARVVNRAHAGNVYVNRNMVGAVVGVQPFGGEGLSGTGPKAGGPLYLLRLLSQRPADALARTFAEADRLSPPDIERRERQLAPLGSLQQWAHNQGNLALAGHCQRFAQETQSGTARTLPGPTGERNVYTLAPRARVLCMAQSADDLLLQTAAVLASGCTALWPSTQAGLRTTLPTHVQAQVTLQDNAVSDGSVALDAVLHHGDAESLRTVCAALARRPGPVVGMTALQPGATDIPLE
;
A
#
# COMPACT_ATOMS: atom_id res chain seq x y z
N GLN A 1 19.65 12.38 4.79
CA GLN A 1 20.44 12.44 3.54
C GLN A 1 20.20 11.20 2.67
N ILE A 2 20.34 9.96 3.18
CA ILE A 2 20.19 8.73 2.38
C ILE A 2 18.82 8.68 1.70
N ASN A 3 17.73 8.82 2.43
CA ASN A 3 16.37 8.80 1.85
C ASN A 3 16.14 9.92 0.80
N ALA A 4 16.84 11.04 0.92
CA ALA A 4 16.70 12.17 0.00
C ALA A 4 17.26 11.90 -1.41
N THR A 5 18.00 10.81 -1.61
CA THR A 5 18.48 10.40 -2.94
C THR A 5 17.38 9.85 -3.82
N GLY A 6 16.26 9.42 -3.23
CA GLY A 6 15.16 8.74 -3.90
C GLY A 6 15.44 7.27 -4.26
N TYR A 7 16.68 6.79 -4.15
CA TYR A 7 17.04 5.39 -4.36
C TYR A 7 16.98 4.61 -3.06
N GLY A 8 16.41 3.42 -3.10
CA GLY A 8 16.21 2.59 -1.93
C GLY A 8 16.28 1.09 -2.24
N LEU A 9 17.40 0.59 -2.78
CA LEU A 9 17.55 -0.84 -3.04
C LEU A 9 17.94 -1.57 -1.76
N THR A 10 19.13 -1.26 -1.23
CA THR A 10 19.66 -1.88 -0.02
C THR A 10 20.23 -0.82 0.91
N GLN A 11 20.10 -1.05 2.23
CA GLN A 11 20.77 -0.27 3.26
C GLN A 11 21.34 -1.20 4.31
N GLY A 12 22.60 -0.98 4.70
CA GLY A 12 23.26 -1.68 5.79
C GLY A 12 23.40 -0.81 7.03
N VAL A 13 23.31 -1.43 8.20
CA VAL A 13 23.66 -0.82 9.48
C VAL A 13 24.45 -1.80 10.34
N HIS A 14 25.56 -1.34 10.92
CA HIS A 14 26.39 -2.11 11.84
C HIS A 14 26.46 -1.40 13.19
N THR A 15 25.80 -1.96 14.18
CA THR A 15 25.77 -1.44 15.56
C THR A 15 25.28 -2.52 16.52
N ARG A 16 25.63 -2.39 17.79
CA ARG A 16 25.13 -3.23 18.89
C ARG A 16 24.04 -2.53 19.71
N ILE A 17 23.65 -1.33 19.30
CA ILE A 17 22.66 -0.51 20.02
C ILE A 17 21.29 -0.75 19.39
N ASP A 18 20.41 -1.42 20.09
CA ASP A 18 19.09 -1.84 19.59
C ASP A 18 18.20 -0.66 19.20
N GLU A 19 18.25 0.45 19.95
CA GLU A 19 17.49 1.67 19.62
C GLU A 19 17.97 2.31 18.31
N THR A 20 19.26 2.20 18.01
CA THR A 20 19.83 2.67 16.74
C THR A 20 19.39 1.77 15.59
N ILE A 21 19.38 0.45 15.79
CA ILE A 21 18.85 -0.52 14.82
C ILE A 21 17.39 -0.19 14.52
N ALA A 22 16.56 -0.12 15.56
CA ALA A 22 15.12 0.18 15.40
C ALA A 22 14.89 1.52 14.69
N ARG A 23 15.64 2.56 15.05
CA ARG A 23 15.56 3.87 14.41
C ARG A 23 15.92 3.85 12.93
N VAL A 24 16.97 3.10 12.56
CA VAL A 24 17.39 2.97 11.15
C VAL A 24 16.36 2.17 10.37
N VAL A 25 15.99 0.99 10.85
CA VAL A 25 15.02 0.10 10.19
C VAL A 25 13.68 0.81 9.96
N ASN A 26 13.17 1.55 10.96
CA ASN A 26 11.88 2.23 10.86
C ASN A 26 11.91 3.51 9.98
N ARG A 27 13.08 4.02 9.63
CA ARG A 27 13.23 5.26 8.86
C ARG A 27 13.86 5.07 7.48
N ALA A 28 14.44 3.92 7.24
CA ALA A 28 15.06 3.61 5.96
C ALA A 28 13.98 3.46 4.88
N HIS A 29 14.10 4.21 3.81
CA HIS A 29 13.35 4.01 2.57
C HIS A 29 14.17 3.12 1.66
N ALA A 30 14.29 1.86 2.03
CA ALA A 30 15.03 0.85 1.28
C ALA A 30 14.29 -0.50 1.35
N GLY A 31 14.18 -1.14 0.22
CA GLY A 31 13.46 -2.39 0.14
C GLY A 31 14.10 -3.52 0.95
N ASN A 32 15.44 -3.53 1.10
CA ASN A 32 16.15 -4.48 1.95
C ASN A 32 17.05 -3.74 2.93
N VAL A 33 16.82 -3.94 4.23
CA VAL A 33 17.67 -3.40 5.30
C VAL A 33 18.43 -4.53 5.96
N TYR A 34 19.75 -4.44 5.94
CA TYR A 34 20.66 -5.44 6.52
C TYR A 34 21.28 -4.94 7.82
N VAL A 35 21.12 -5.70 8.89
CA VAL A 35 21.64 -5.38 10.21
C VAL A 35 22.79 -6.34 10.56
N ASN A 36 23.97 -5.79 10.86
CA ASN A 36 25.16 -6.53 11.29
C ASN A 36 25.62 -7.64 10.31
N ARG A 37 25.31 -7.48 9.03
CA ARG A 37 25.79 -8.35 7.94
C ARG A 37 26.15 -7.53 6.72
N ASN A 38 26.83 -8.15 5.75
CA ASN A 38 27.08 -7.49 4.48
C ASN A 38 25.78 -7.28 3.68
N MET A 39 25.75 -6.27 2.81
CA MET A 39 24.61 -5.94 1.97
C MET A 39 24.84 -6.24 0.47
N VAL A 40 25.77 -7.15 0.19
CA VAL A 40 26.19 -7.54 -1.17
C VAL A 40 25.26 -8.61 -1.74
N GLY A 41 23.97 -8.35 -1.77
CA GLY A 41 23.00 -9.23 -2.39
C GLY A 41 22.20 -10.09 -1.41
N ALA A 42 21.06 -10.54 -1.90
CA ALA A 42 20.16 -11.44 -1.21
C ALA A 42 20.49 -12.89 -1.56
N VAL A 43 20.22 -13.79 -0.63
CA VAL A 43 20.28 -15.22 -0.89
C VAL A 43 18.96 -15.68 -1.47
N VAL A 44 19.00 -16.24 -2.67
CA VAL A 44 17.81 -16.77 -3.35
C VAL A 44 17.12 -17.84 -2.50
N GLY A 45 15.82 -17.74 -2.38
CA GLY A 45 15.00 -18.65 -1.55
C GLY A 45 14.98 -18.33 -0.05
N VAL A 46 15.80 -17.36 0.40
CA VAL A 46 15.88 -16.94 1.81
C VAL A 46 15.38 -15.51 1.98
N GLN A 47 15.88 -14.60 1.14
CA GLN A 47 15.58 -13.18 1.27
C GLN A 47 14.89 -12.67 0.00
N PRO A 48 13.62 -12.29 0.07
CA PRO A 48 12.98 -11.54 -1.00
C PRO A 48 13.75 -10.25 -1.30
N PHE A 49 13.97 -9.97 -2.57
CA PHE A 49 14.82 -8.86 -2.98
C PHE A 49 14.10 -7.88 -3.91
N GLY A 50 14.13 -6.61 -3.57
CA GLY A 50 13.54 -5.54 -4.37
C GLY A 50 13.62 -4.21 -3.64
N GLY A 51 13.68 -3.11 -4.41
CA GLY A 51 13.86 -1.75 -3.88
C GLY A 51 12.56 -0.99 -3.66
N GLU A 52 12.73 0.22 -3.19
CA GLU A 52 11.71 1.27 -3.06
C GLU A 52 12.11 2.51 -3.84
N GLY A 53 11.18 3.43 -4.05
CA GLY A 53 11.41 4.68 -4.74
C GLY A 53 11.93 4.43 -6.18
N LEU A 54 13.01 5.11 -6.57
CA LEU A 54 13.65 4.95 -7.89
C LEU A 54 14.23 3.54 -8.10
N SER A 55 14.41 2.76 -7.07
CA SER A 55 14.85 1.36 -7.14
C SER A 55 13.69 0.35 -7.10
N GLY A 56 12.45 0.82 -6.99
CA GLY A 56 11.26 -0.02 -6.87
C GLY A 56 10.67 -0.39 -8.23
N THR A 57 10.33 -1.66 -8.41
CA THR A 57 9.66 -2.18 -9.62
C THR A 57 8.39 -2.98 -9.29
N GLY A 58 8.01 -3.04 -8.04
CA GLY A 58 6.84 -3.80 -7.56
C GLY A 58 7.19 -4.78 -6.44
N PRO A 59 6.46 -5.88 -6.29
CA PRO A 59 6.72 -6.88 -5.27
C PRO A 59 8.14 -7.45 -5.38
N LYS A 60 8.74 -7.77 -4.25
CA LYS A 60 10.11 -8.30 -4.19
C LYS A 60 10.23 -9.63 -4.91
N ALA A 61 11.26 -9.78 -5.74
CA ALA A 61 11.59 -11.04 -6.40
C ALA A 61 11.85 -12.13 -5.35
N GLY A 62 11.29 -13.32 -5.56
CA GLY A 62 11.33 -14.42 -4.59
C GLY A 62 10.47 -14.20 -3.35
N GLY A 63 9.73 -13.11 -3.28
CA GLY A 63 8.81 -12.81 -2.18
C GLY A 63 7.42 -13.43 -2.38
N PRO A 64 6.65 -13.53 -1.29
CA PRO A 64 5.37 -14.25 -1.28
C PRO A 64 4.29 -13.62 -2.19
N LEU A 65 4.42 -12.34 -2.53
CA LEU A 65 3.46 -11.63 -3.38
C LEU A 65 3.88 -11.55 -4.85
N TYR A 66 5.10 -12.00 -5.21
CA TYR A 66 5.65 -11.78 -6.54
C TYR A 66 4.84 -12.48 -7.64
N LEU A 67 4.47 -13.75 -7.43
CA LEU A 67 3.74 -14.53 -8.43
C LEU A 67 2.30 -14.04 -8.64
N LEU A 68 1.69 -13.41 -7.65
CA LEU A 68 0.34 -12.86 -7.78
C LEU A 68 0.25 -11.80 -8.88
N ARG A 69 1.35 -11.14 -9.17
CA ARG A 69 1.46 -10.13 -10.24
C ARG A 69 1.36 -10.72 -11.64
N LEU A 70 1.62 -12.00 -11.79
CA LEU A 70 1.61 -12.72 -13.09
C LEU A 70 0.26 -13.37 -13.38
N LEU A 71 -0.67 -13.32 -12.44
CA LEU A 71 -1.98 -13.95 -12.58
C LEU A 71 -2.98 -12.98 -13.23
N SER A 72 -3.73 -13.45 -14.21
CA SER A 72 -4.86 -12.71 -14.78
C SER A 72 -6.06 -12.64 -13.83
N GLN A 73 -6.21 -13.66 -12.99
CA GLN A 73 -7.20 -13.72 -11.91
C GLN A 73 -6.48 -14.13 -10.62
N ARG A 74 -6.71 -13.35 -9.56
CA ARG A 74 -6.10 -13.62 -8.27
C ARG A 74 -7.02 -14.48 -7.42
N PRO A 75 -6.47 -15.45 -6.65
CA PRO A 75 -7.25 -16.13 -5.62
C PRO A 75 -7.78 -15.11 -4.60
N ALA A 76 -9.06 -15.22 -4.24
CA ALA A 76 -9.69 -14.28 -3.29
C ALA A 76 -9.01 -14.27 -1.90
N ASP A 77 -8.40 -15.39 -1.52
CA ASP A 77 -7.71 -15.56 -0.24
C ASP A 77 -6.17 -15.43 -0.35
N ALA A 78 -5.66 -14.84 -1.44
CA ALA A 78 -4.22 -14.74 -1.70
C ALA A 78 -3.43 -14.10 -0.54
N LEU A 79 -3.92 -12.98 -0.01
CA LEU A 79 -3.28 -12.32 1.15
C LEU A 79 -3.39 -13.15 2.42
N ALA A 80 -4.55 -13.71 2.71
CA ALA A 80 -4.77 -14.55 3.88
C ALA A 80 -3.82 -15.75 3.88
N ARG A 81 -3.67 -16.44 2.75
CA ARG A 81 -2.70 -17.54 2.62
C ARG A 81 -1.26 -17.07 2.78
N THR A 82 -0.91 -15.96 2.17
CA THR A 82 0.45 -15.41 2.22
C THR A 82 0.88 -15.10 3.65
N PHE A 83 -0.05 -14.62 4.47
CA PHE A 83 0.21 -14.21 5.85
C PHE A 83 -0.43 -15.13 6.90
N ALA A 84 -0.83 -16.35 6.53
CA ALA A 84 -1.41 -17.32 7.48
C ALA A 84 -0.49 -17.62 8.68
N GLU A 85 0.84 -17.52 8.48
CA GLU A 85 1.86 -17.70 9.51
C GLU A 85 2.50 -16.37 9.93
N ALA A 86 1.75 -15.26 9.82
CA ALA A 86 2.26 -13.98 10.25
C ALA A 86 2.58 -13.96 11.76
N ASP A 87 3.60 -13.20 12.11
CA ASP A 87 3.99 -13.00 13.50
C ASP A 87 2.83 -12.34 14.28
N ARG A 88 2.67 -12.72 15.54
CA ARG A 88 1.70 -12.06 16.42
C ARG A 88 2.13 -10.60 16.60
N LEU A 89 1.18 -9.71 16.41
CA LEU A 89 1.40 -8.28 16.64
C LEU A 89 1.69 -8.03 18.12
N SER A 90 2.70 -7.21 18.40
CA SER A 90 2.93 -6.68 19.74
C SER A 90 1.82 -5.71 20.15
N PRO A 91 1.59 -5.45 21.45
CA PRO A 91 0.60 -4.47 21.89
C PRO A 91 0.73 -3.08 21.21
N PRO A 92 1.93 -2.50 21.06
CA PRO A 92 2.09 -1.25 20.31
C PRO A 92 1.71 -1.34 18.83
N ASP A 93 1.90 -2.50 18.21
CA ASP A 93 1.53 -2.72 16.81
C ASP A 93 0.01 -2.88 16.64
N ILE A 94 -0.65 -3.51 17.60
CA ILE A 94 -2.12 -3.59 17.67
C ILE A 94 -2.70 -2.19 17.75
N GLU A 95 -2.25 -1.36 18.70
CA GLU A 95 -2.72 0.02 18.83
C GLU A 95 -2.45 0.86 17.58
N ARG A 96 -1.30 0.65 16.93
CA ARG A 96 -0.99 1.32 15.66
C ARG A 96 -1.98 0.91 14.57
N ARG A 97 -2.28 -0.38 14.46
CA ARG A 97 -3.24 -0.92 13.49
C ARG A 97 -4.66 -0.38 13.76
N GLU A 98 -5.09 -0.34 15.00
CA GLU A 98 -6.40 0.22 15.38
C GLU A 98 -6.51 1.69 14.98
N ARG A 99 -5.48 2.50 15.28
CA ARG A 99 -5.44 3.91 14.85
C ARG A 99 -5.45 4.06 13.33
N GLN A 100 -4.74 3.19 12.63
CA GLN A 100 -4.70 3.17 11.16
C GLN A 100 -6.08 2.86 10.56
N LEU A 101 -6.84 1.95 11.15
CA LEU A 101 -8.16 1.54 10.67
C LEU A 101 -9.30 2.45 11.16
N ALA A 102 -9.07 3.35 12.09
CA ALA A 102 -10.12 4.24 12.61
C ALA A 102 -10.85 5.07 11.54
N PRO A 103 -10.18 5.62 10.50
CA PRO A 103 -10.89 6.30 9.40
C PRO A 103 -11.80 5.36 8.60
N LEU A 104 -11.39 4.10 8.39
CA LEU A 104 -12.22 3.11 7.70
C LEU A 104 -13.48 2.78 8.52
N GLY A 105 -13.35 2.61 9.85
CA GLY A 105 -14.48 2.43 10.75
C GLY A 105 -15.45 3.63 10.72
N SER A 106 -14.90 4.85 10.64
CA SER A 106 -15.72 6.07 10.49
C SER A 106 -16.47 6.10 9.15
N LEU A 107 -15.84 5.65 8.06
CA LEU A 107 -16.49 5.53 6.75
C LEU A 107 -17.58 4.46 6.76
N GLN A 108 -17.33 3.31 7.39
CA GLN A 108 -18.30 2.23 7.57
C GLN A 108 -19.57 2.72 8.27
N GLN A 109 -19.41 3.42 9.41
CA GLN A 109 -20.53 3.96 10.17
C GLN A 109 -21.29 5.02 9.40
N TRP A 110 -20.58 5.89 8.67
CA TRP A 110 -21.20 6.90 7.80
C TRP A 110 -22.02 6.22 6.69
N ALA A 111 -21.46 5.24 6.00
CA ALA A 111 -22.15 4.50 4.94
C ALA A 111 -23.42 3.83 5.47
N HIS A 112 -23.35 3.20 6.65
CA HIS A 112 -24.51 2.61 7.30
C HIS A 112 -25.62 3.68 7.56
N ASN A 113 -25.25 4.85 8.08
CA ASN A 113 -26.18 5.94 8.38
C ASN A 113 -26.80 6.54 7.11
N GLN A 114 -26.10 6.47 5.96
CA GLN A 114 -26.62 6.88 4.66
C GLN A 114 -27.48 5.78 3.97
N GLY A 115 -27.63 4.61 4.60
CA GLY A 115 -28.31 3.47 3.99
C GLY A 115 -27.50 2.73 2.92
N ASN A 116 -26.23 3.10 2.71
CA ASN A 116 -25.32 2.39 1.79
C ASN A 116 -24.71 1.16 2.46
N LEU A 117 -25.54 0.12 2.61
CA LEU A 117 -25.15 -1.12 3.27
C LEU A 117 -24.07 -1.89 2.49
N ALA A 118 -24.02 -1.73 1.17
CA ALA A 118 -23.00 -2.35 0.33
C ALA A 118 -21.60 -1.81 0.68
N LEU A 119 -21.44 -0.48 0.71
CA LEU A 119 -20.18 0.15 1.11
C LEU A 119 -19.79 -0.21 2.55
N ALA A 120 -20.77 -0.22 3.48
CA ALA A 120 -20.51 -0.61 4.87
C ALA A 120 -19.99 -2.05 4.96
N GLY A 121 -20.56 -2.98 4.19
CA GLY A 121 -20.09 -4.37 4.08
C GLY A 121 -18.68 -4.48 3.48
N HIS A 122 -18.36 -3.68 2.47
CA HIS A 122 -17.00 -3.62 1.91
C HIS A 122 -15.98 -3.07 2.90
N CYS A 123 -16.31 -2.04 3.66
CA CYS A 123 -15.44 -1.53 4.72
C CYS A 123 -15.11 -2.63 5.75
N GLN A 124 -16.13 -3.39 6.18
CA GLN A 124 -15.94 -4.50 7.10
C GLN A 124 -15.04 -5.59 6.52
N ARG A 125 -15.29 -6.01 5.28
CA ARG A 125 -14.47 -6.98 4.57
C ARG A 125 -13.02 -6.52 4.47
N PHE A 126 -12.76 -5.31 4.02
CA PHE A 126 -11.42 -4.77 3.89
C PHE A 126 -10.69 -4.65 5.22
N ALA A 127 -11.39 -4.31 6.32
CA ALA A 127 -10.80 -4.29 7.67
C ALA A 127 -10.33 -5.69 8.12
N GLN A 128 -11.03 -6.74 7.70
CA GLN A 128 -10.68 -8.13 8.01
C GLN A 128 -9.55 -8.67 7.13
N GLU A 129 -9.55 -8.31 5.86
CA GLU A 129 -8.62 -8.84 4.85
C GLU A 129 -7.26 -8.12 4.84
N THR A 130 -7.20 -6.86 5.29
CA THR A 130 -5.96 -6.07 5.22
C THR A 130 -4.83 -6.71 6.02
N GLN A 131 -3.65 -6.74 5.41
CA GLN A 131 -2.39 -7.19 6.03
C GLN A 131 -1.40 -6.02 6.21
N SER A 132 -1.88 -4.77 6.09
CA SER A 132 -1.04 -3.60 6.30
C SER A 132 -0.45 -3.58 7.71
N GLY A 133 0.84 -3.34 7.82
CA GLY A 133 1.57 -3.37 9.08
C GLY A 133 1.90 -4.77 9.61
N THR A 134 1.49 -5.84 8.91
CA THR A 134 1.80 -7.21 9.29
C THR A 134 3.25 -7.54 8.98
N ALA A 135 3.89 -8.28 9.88
CA ALA A 135 5.23 -8.83 9.71
C ALA A 135 5.18 -10.36 9.69
N ARG A 136 6.07 -10.96 8.92
CA ARG A 136 6.26 -12.42 8.88
C ARG A 136 7.74 -12.74 8.96
N THR A 137 8.13 -13.55 9.94
CA THR A 137 9.48 -14.13 9.99
C THR A 137 9.61 -15.21 8.92
N LEU A 138 10.58 -15.05 8.03
CA LEU A 138 10.86 -15.99 6.96
C LEU A 138 11.89 -17.01 7.42
N PRO A 139 11.88 -18.23 6.87
CA PRO A 139 12.98 -19.19 7.07
C PRO A 139 14.31 -18.59 6.66
N GLY A 140 15.36 -18.94 7.38
CA GLY A 140 16.72 -18.44 7.12
C GLY A 140 17.78 -19.33 7.75
N PRO A 141 19.07 -19.09 7.46
CA PRO A 141 20.15 -19.82 8.06
C PRO A 141 20.28 -19.54 9.56
N THR A 142 20.90 -20.45 10.29
CA THR A 142 21.17 -20.29 11.72
C THR A 142 21.92 -18.98 12.00
N GLY A 143 21.43 -18.21 12.95
CA GLY A 143 22.00 -16.92 13.34
C GLY A 143 21.47 -15.71 12.56
N GLU A 144 20.60 -15.92 11.57
CA GLU A 144 19.87 -14.84 10.89
C GLU A 144 18.39 -14.84 11.25
N ARG A 145 17.82 -13.64 11.36
CA ARG A 145 16.38 -13.42 11.41
C ARG A 145 15.97 -12.55 10.23
N ASN A 146 15.16 -13.10 9.34
CA ASN A 146 14.65 -12.41 8.17
C ASN A 146 13.18 -12.08 8.40
N VAL A 147 12.81 -10.80 8.36
CA VAL A 147 11.44 -10.34 8.57
C VAL A 147 10.93 -9.66 7.30
N TYR A 148 9.82 -10.15 6.78
CA TYR A 148 9.09 -9.55 5.69
C TYR A 148 7.91 -8.75 6.23
N THR A 149 7.83 -7.47 5.87
CA THR A 149 6.80 -6.55 6.38
C THR A 149 6.04 -5.91 5.24
N LEU A 150 4.72 -5.80 5.36
CA LEU A 150 3.88 -4.97 4.51
C LEU A 150 3.73 -3.59 5.14
N ALA A 151 4.25 -2.57 4.46
CA ALA A 151 4.09 -1.18 4.85
C ALA A 151 3.06 -0.48 3.94
N PRO A 152 2.24 0.45 4.47
CA PRO A 152 1.35 1.24 3.65
C PRO A 152 2.13 2.11 2.65
N ARG A 153 1.56 2.33 1.48
CA ARG A 153 2.02 3.37 0.56
C ARG A 153 1.59 4.74 1.09
N ALA A 154 2.30 5.81 0.75
CA ALA A 154 1.91 7.12 1.24
C ALA A 154 0.63 7.62 0.56
N ARG A 155 0.59 7.64 -0.78
CA ARG A 155 -0.49 8.28 -1.55
C ARG A 155 -0.98 7.43 -2.69
N VAL A 156 -2.29 7.21 -2.73
CA VAL A 156 -2.98 6.44 -3.77
C VAL A 156 -4.02 7.33 -4.46
N LEU A 157 -3.88 7.50 -5.76
CA LEU A 157 -4.87 8.22 -6.57
C LEU A 157 -6.07 7.33 -6.83
N CYS A 158 -7.25 7.82 -6.47
CA CYS A 158 -8.53 7.19 -6.74
C CYS A 158 -9.13 7.80 -8.00
N MET A 159 -9.28 6.99 -9.05
CA MET A 159 -9.86 7.38 -10.32
C MET A 159 -11.10 6.54 -10.60
N ALA A 160 -12.26 7.14 -10.48
CA ALA A 160 -13.54 6.50 -10.75
C ALA A 160 -14.53 7.50 -11.38
N GLN A 161 -15.44 6.99 -12.20
CA GLN A 161 -16.49 7.79 -12.80
C GLN A 161 -17.72 7.93 -11.89
N SER A 162 -18.01 6.89 -11.09
CA SER A 162 -19.11 6.89 -10.14
C SER A 162 -18.65 7.26 -8.73
N ALA A 163 -19.54 7.86 -7.94
CA ALA A 163 -19.29 8.13 -6.52
C ALA A 163 -19.12 6.83 -5.73
N ASP A 164 -19.87 5.78 -6.07
CA ASP A 164 -19.81 4.49 -5.40
C ASP A 164 -18.43 3.82 -5.58
N ASP A 165 -17.91 3.79 -6.82
CA ASP A 165 -16.57 3.26 -7.09
C ASP A 165 -15.48 4.08 -6.36
N LEU A 166 -15.64 5.42 -6.33
CA LEU A 166 -14.69 6.30 -5.64
C LEU A 166 -14.68 6.06 -4.13
N LEU A 167 -15.85 5.88 -3.52
CA LEU A 167 -15.97 5.55 -2.10
C LEU A 167 -15.43 4.17 -1.80
N LEU A 168 -15.65 3.20 -2.67
CA LEU A 168 -15.10 1.85 -2.55
C LEU A 168 -13.56 1.85 -2.64
N GLN A 169 -12.98 2.57 -3.61
CA GLN A 169 -11.54 2.79 -3.69
C GLN A 169 -10.99 3.42 -2.41
N THR A 170 -11.71 4.41 -1.89
CA THR A 170 -11.33 5.08 -0.64
C THR A 170 -11.34 4.11 0.53
N ALA A 171 -12.34 3.24 0.63
CA ALA A 171 -12.38 2.21 1.67
C ALA A 171 -11.16 1.28 1.60
N ALA A 172 -10.76 0.83 0.40
CA ALA A 172 -9.58 0.00 0.20
C ALA A 172 -8.27 0.74 0.56
N VAL A 173 -8.15 2.01 0.18
CA VAL A 173 -7.00 2.87 0.52
C VAL A 173 -6.88 3.05 2.03
N LEU A 174 -7.98 3.33 2.73
CA LEU A 174 -8.00 3.47 4.19
C LEU A 174 -7.67 2.15 4.89
N ALA A 175 -8.17 1.02 4.40
CA ALA A 175 -7.85 -0.31 4.91
C ALA A 175 -6.36 -0.62 4.81
N SER A 176 -5.71 -0.16 3.75
CA SER A 176 -4.27 -0.33 3.54
C SER A 176 -3.42 0.69 4.32
N GLY A 177 -4.03 1.63 5.05
CA GLY A 177 -3.34 2.67 5.83
C GLY A 177 -2.74 3.78 4.98
N CYS A 178 -3.23 3.96 3.77
CA CYS A 178 -2.77 4.95 2.81
C CYS A 178 -3.64 6.22 2.84
N THR A 179 -3.16 7.29 2.21
CA THR A 179 -3.93 8.53 1.94
C THR A 179 -4.49 8.52 0.52
N ALA A 180 -5.76 8.83 0.37
CA ALA A 180 -6.40 8.94 -0.92
C ALA A 180 -6.16 10.31 -1.57
N LEU A 181 -5.83 10.33 -2.85
CA LEU A 181 -5.88 11.53 -3.68
C LEU A 181 -7.15 11.48 -4.53
N TRP A 182 -7.93 12.55 -4.50
CA TRP A 182 -9.14 12.71 -5.29
C TRP A 182 -9.03 13.91 -6.24
N PRO A 183 -9.65 13.89 -7.40
CA PRO A 183 -9.76 15.09 -8.24
C PRO A 183 -10.59 16.16 -7.52
N SER A 184 -10.25 17.45 -7.73
CA SER A 184 -10.93 18.58 -7.08
C SER A 184 -12.42 18.66 -7.44
N THR A 185 -12.84 18.07 -8.55
CA THR A 185 -14.27 17.95 -8.93
C THR A 185 -15.09 17.17 -7.90
N GLN A 186 -14.45 16.36 -7.05
CA GLN A 186 -15.10 15.58 -6.00
C GLN A 186 -15.12 16.29 -4.62
N ALA A 187 -14.80 17.58 -4.58
CA ALA A 187 -14.81 18.38 -3.33
C ALA A 187 -16.18 18.32 -2.62
N GLY A 188 -17.28 18.36 -3.37
CA GLY A 188 -18.63 18.25 -2.82
C GLY A 188 -18.87 16.93 -2.08
N LEU A 189 -18.50 15.82 -2.69
CA LEU A 189 -18.61 14.49 -2.06
C LEU A 189 -17.70 14.40 -0.82
N ARG A 190 -16.46 14.88 -0.90
CA ARG A 190 -15.54 14.88 0.22
C ARG A 190 -16.13 15.57 1.45
N THR A 191 -16.83 16.70 1.29
CA THR A 191 -17.40 17.46 2.43
C THR A 191 -18.53 16.72 3.15
N THR A 192 -19.15 15.71 2.53
CA THR A 192 -20.18 14.87 3.16
C THR A 192 -19.61 13.78 4.07
N LEU A 193 -18.31 13.48 3.94
CA LEU A 193 -17.64 12.41 4.68
C LEU A 193 -17.34 12.82 6.13
N PRO A 194 -17.18 11.86 7.05
CA PRO A 194 -16.71 12.14 8.40
C PRO A 194 -15.34 12.85 8.42
N THR A 195 -15.11 13.70 9.41
CA THR A 195 -13.85 14.47 9.54
C THR A 195 -12.60 13.60 9.51
N HIS A 196 -12.64 12.43 10.16
CA HIS A 196 -11.52 11.48 10.15
C HIS A 196 -11.23 10.94 8.74
N VAL A 197 -12.26 10.74 7.92
CA VAL A 197 -12.10 10.31 6.50
C VAL A 197 -11.61 11.48 5.66
N GLN A 198 -12.19 12.67 5.84
CA GLN A 198 -11.75 13.89 5.13
C GLN A 198 -10.26 14.18 5.34
N ALA A 199 -9.74 13.90 6.54
CA ALA A 199 -8.31 14.08 6.85
C ALA A 199 -7.39 13.12 6.06
N GLN A 200 -7.93 12.00 5.56
CA GLN A 200 -7.20 11.02 4.75
C GLN A 200 -7.45 11.19 3.24
N VAL A 201 -8.25 12.19 2.84
CA VAL A 201 -8.54 12.47 1.43
C VAL A 201 -8.01 13.86 1.07
N THR A 202 -7.02 13.90 0.20
CA THR A 202 -6.45 15.14 -0.34
C THR A 202 -7.00 15.38 -1.74
N LEU A 203 -7.47 16.59 -2.01
CA LEU A 203 -7.88 16.99 -3.37
C LEU A 203 -6.64 17.37 -4.17
N GLN A 204 -6.44 16.72 -5.30
CA GLN A 204 -5.26 16.90 -6.13
C GLN A 204 -5.57 16.66 -7.60
N ASP A 205 -5.50 17.72 -8.39
CA ASP A 205 -5.61 17.63 -9.83
C ASP A 205 -4.27 17.32 -10.49
N ASN A 206 -4.32 16.78 -11.69
CA ASN A 206 -3.15 16.47 -12.51
C ASN A 206 -2.11 15.50 -11.87
N ALA A 207 -2.52 14.74 -10.84
CA ALA A 207 -1.60 13.85 -10.12
C ALA A 207 -0.90 12.84 -11.02
N VAL A 208 -1.52 12.43 -12.14
CA VAL A 208 -0.93 11.49 -13.10
C VAL A 208 0.18 12.13 -13.92
N SER A 209 0.00 13.38 -14.36
CA SER A 209 0.94 14.08 -15.26
C SER A 209 1.97 14.94 -14.55
N ASP A 210 1.66 15.43 -13.35
CA ASP A 210 2.54 16.29 -12.56
C ASP A 210 3.53 15.47 -11.73
N GLY A 211 4.78 15.41 -12.17
CA GLY A 211 5.87 14.70 -11.49
C GLY A 211 6.23 15.24 -10.10
N SER A 212 5.80 16.46 -9.77
CA SER A 212 6.04 17.05 -8.44
C SER A 212 5.08 16.51 -7.37
N VAL A 213 3.92 15.98 -7.77
CA VAL A 213 2.95 15.36 -6.85
C VAL A 213 3.47 13.99 -6.43
N ALA A 214 3.67 13.74 -5.15
CA ALA A 214 4.01 12.40 -4.68
C ALA A 214 2.85 11.45 -4.93
N LEU A 215 3.11 10.37 -5.68
CA LEU A 215 2.12 9.38 -6.09
C LEU A 215 2.77 7.99 -6.09
N ASP A 216 2.21 7.07 -5.34
CA ASP A 216 2.78 5.72 -5.17
C ASP A 216 1.97 4.64 -5.90
N ALA A 217 0.66 4.85 -6.06
CA ALA A 217 -0.21 3.93 -6.77
C ALA A 217 -1.46 4.63 -7.32
N VAL A 218 -2.11 3.99 -8.28
CA VAL A 218 -3.39 4.41 -8.85
C VAL A 218 -4.39 3.25 -8.79
N LEU A 219 -5.59 3.52 -8.31
CA LEU A 219 -6.76 2.68 -8.48
C LEU A 219 -7.61 3.31 -9.59
N HIS A 220 -7.90 2.54 -10.63
CA HIS A 220 -8.62 3.03 -11.80
C HIS A 220 -9.86 2.16 -12.06
N HIS A 221 -11.05 2.72 -11.82
CA HIS A 221 -12.32 2.18 -12.32
C HIS A 221 -12.68 2.89 -13.61
N GLY A 222 -12.55 2.19 -14.72
CA GLY A 222 -12.81 2.79 -16.02
C GLY A 222 -12.71 1.79 -17.17
N ASP A 223 -12.94 2.29 -18.36
CA ASP A 223 -12.84 1.53 -19.59
C ASP A 223 -11.39 1.38 -20.08
N ALA A 224 -11.21 0.59 -21.14
CA ALA A 224 -9.89 0.31 -21.71
C ALA A 224 -9.24 1.54 -22.38
N GLU A 225 -10.01 2.52 -22.83
CA GLU A 225 -9.46 3.74 -23.45
C GLU A 225 -8.90 4.68 -22.39
N SER A 226 -9.67 4.94 -21.35
CA SER A 226 -9.24 5.68 -20.17
C SER A 226 -8.01 5.03 -19.53
N LEU A 227 -8.03 3.71 -19.38
CA LEU A 227 -6.90 2.93 -18.85
C LEU A 227 -5.62 3.17 -19.66
N ARG A 228 -5.69 3.04 -21.01
CA ARG A 228 -4.52 3.28 -21.87
C ARG A 228 -3.99 4.71 -21.76
N THR A 229 -4.89 5.69 -21.64
CA THR A 229 -4.52 7.10 -21.47
C THR A 229 -3.76 7.32 -20.17
N VAL A 230 -4.24 6.76 -19.06
CA VAL A 230 -3.59 6.85 -17.74
C VAL A 230 -2.25 6.13 -17.75
N CYS A 231 -2.17 4.90 -18.30
CA CYS A 231 -0.92 4.16 -18.46
C CYS A 231 0.13 4.96 -19.25
N ALA A 232 -0.26 5.56 -20.37
CA ALA A 232 0.65 6.36 -21.19
C ALA A 232 1.16 7.61 -20.47
N ALA A 233 0.32 8.24 -19.66
CA ALA A 233 0.70 9.39 -18.86
C ALA A 233 1.64 8.98 -17.70
N LEU A 234 1.36 7.90 -16.98
CA LEU A 234 2.22 7.36 -15.93
C LEU A 234 3.58 6.93 -16.46
N ALA A 235 3.64 6.35 -17.68
CA ALA A 235 4.88 5.93 -18.30
C ALA A 235 5.81 7.11 -18.67
N ARG A 236 5.26 8.30 -18.85
CA ARG A 236 6.03 9.54 -19.11
C ARG A 236 6.41 10.28 -17.82
N ARG A 237 5.82 9.87 -16.70
CA ARG A 237 6.03 10.55 -15.43
C ARG A 237 7.47 10.35 -14.95
N PRO A 238 8.21 11.42 -14.59
CA PRO A 238 9.52 11.29 -13.96
C PRO A 238 9.38 10.74 -12.55
N GLY A 239 10.43 10.05 -12.08
CA GLY A 239 10.47 9.53 -10.71
C GLY A 239 10.21 8.03 -10.62
N PRO A 240 9.79 7.55 -9.43
CA PRO A 240 9.50 6.14 -9.20
C PRO A 240 8.40 5.58 -10.09
N VAL A 241 8.46 4.29 -10.37
CA VAL A 241 7.39 3.57 -11.08
C VAL A 241 6.13 3.57 -10.22
N VAL A 242 5.05 4.12 -10.76
CA VAL A 242 3.73 4.13 -10.09
C VAL A 242 2.95 2.90 -10.50
N GLY A 243 2.61 2.06 -9.53
CA GLY A 243 1.75 0.89 -9.74
C GLY A 243 0.32 1.30 -10.04
N MET A 244 -0.36 0.53 -10.91
CA MET A 244 -1.76 0.76 -11.19
C MET A 244 -2.57 -0.54 -11.10
N THR A 245 -3.72 -0.46 -10.43
CA THR A 245 -4.74 -1.50 -10.39
C THR A 245 -5.91 -1.06 -11.26
N ALA A 246 -6.13 -1.80 -12.35
CA ALA A 246 -7.24 -1.56 -13.27
C ALA A 246 -8.45 -2.40 -12.89
N LEU A 247 -9.59 -1.78 -12.81
CA LEU A 247 -10.86 -2.35 -12.42
C LEU A 247 -11.94 -1.93 -13.42
N GLN A 248 -12.88 -2.82 -13.73
CA GLN A 248 -14.06 -2.46 -14.48
C GLN A 248 -14.99 -1.59 -13.61
N PRO A 249 -15.78 -0.67 -14.19
CA PRO A 249 -16.80 0.07 -13.45
C PRO A 249 -17.70 -0.88 -12.65
N GLY A 250 -17.87 -0.59 -11.36
CA GLY A 250 -18.67 -1.40 -10.45
C GLY A 250 -17.99 -2.67 -9.92
N ALA A 251 -16.73 -2.94 -10.28
CA ALA A 251 -15.97 -4.06 -9.71
C ALA A 251 -15.63 -3.82 -8.24
N THR A 252 -15.84 -4.81 -7.40
CA THR A 252 -15.68 -4.67 -5.94
C THR A 252 -14.48 -5.40 -5.35
N ASP A 253 -13.76 -6.14 -6.17
CA ASP A 253 -12.57 -6.91 -5.73
C ASP A 253 -11.30 -6.08 -5.93
N ILE A 254 -11.02 -5.20 -4.97
CA ILE A 254 -9.81 -4.36 -4.95
C ILE A 254 -8.73 -5.07 -4.15
N PRO A 255 -7.55 -5.35 -4.74
CA PRO A 255 -6.40 -5.90 -4.03
C PRO A 255 -5.87 -4.93 -2.95
N LEU A 256 -5.58 -5.44 -1.75
CA LEU A 256 -5.11 -4.65 -0.60
C LEU A 256 -3.59 -4.74 -0.34
N GLU A 257 -2.79 -5.28 -1.27
CA GLU A 257 -1.32 -5.34 -1.18
C GLU A 257 -0.57 -4.28 -1.95
#